data_03cd442a0fdc85de009234853630e93a
#
_entry.id   03cd442a0fdc85de009234853630e93a
#
_cell.length_a   1.000
_cell.length_b   1.000
_cell.length_c   1.000
_cell.angle_alpha   90.00
_cell.angle_beta   90.00
_cell.angle_gamma   90.00
#
_symmetry.space_group_name_H-M   'P 1'
#
loop_
_entity.id
_entity.type
_entity.pdbx_description
1 polymer ?
#
loop_
_entity_poly.entity_id
_entity_poly.type
_entity_poly.pdbx_seq_one_letter_code
_entity_poly.pdbx_strand_id
1 'polypeptide(L)'
;MTYPELSTGMQALVRTSYGAFLLLTLIAALPHWRRYFCAEPWGGYTQRGSLSSVIQRPFIVFVWLALWCASAVALIAGRFVVPAAAFNLLTCYYFFNRLRWTSLSRGMGAPGFIAMWLGAAVLLLEVTRAHMPSAHGVVLLTLQVDFGLIMVSAGLYKLFAGYRHWSGMELGMANPEWGYWSSFWSRWS
;
A
#
# COMPACT_ATOMS: atom_id res chain seq x y z
N MET A 1 -12.62 15.73 -27.74
CA MET A 1 -11.45 15.04 -27.13
C MET A 1 -11.89 13.65 -26.76
N THR A 2 -11.25 12.64 -27.32
CA THR A 2 -11.48 11.24 -26.94
C THR A 2 -10.60 10.93 -25.73
N TYR A 3 -11.20 10.63 -24.59
CA TYR A 3 -10.49 10.19 -23.41
C TYR A 3 -10.03 8.72 -23.54
N PRO A 4 -8.96 8.30 -22.89
CA PRO A 4 -8.55 6.91 -22.88
C PRO A 4 -9.64 6.04 -22.25
N GLU A 5 -9.92 4.90 -22.87
CA GLU A 5 -10.86 3.92 -22.35
C GLU A 5 -10.12 2.65 -21.90
N LEU A 6 -10.45 2.20 -20.72
CA LEU A 6 -9.93 0.94 -20.19
C LEU A 6 -10.92 -0.18 -20.54
N SER A 7 -10.47 -1.21 -21.27
CA SER A 7 -11.31 -2.36 -21.54
C SER A 7 -11.74 -3.04 -20.23
N THR A 8 -12.90 -3.70 -20.28
CA THR A 8 -13.44 -4.45 -19.12
C THR A 8 -12.45 -5.48 -18.59
N GLY A 9 -11.77 -6.17 -19.53
CA GLY A 9 -10.76 -7.17 -19.18
C GLY A 9 -9.55 -6.57 -18.50
N MET A 10 -9.06 -5.41 -18.97
CA MET A 10 -7.92 -4.73 -18.36
C MET A 10 -8.26 -4.22 -16.96
N GLN A 11 -9.46 -3.66 -16.77
CA GLN A 11 -9.91 -3.23 -15.44
C GLN A 11 -10.01 -4.42 -14.47
N ALA A 12 -10.57 -5.55 -14.93
CA ALA A 12 -10.62 -6.78 -14.15
C ALA A 12 -9.21 -7.27 -13.79
N LEU A 13 -8.25 -7.19 -14.74
CA LEU A 13 -6.85 -7.54 -14.49
C LEU A 13 -6.23 -6.67 -13.40
N VAL A 14 -6.38 -5.34 -13.48
CA VAL A 14 -5.84 -4.41 -12.47
C VAL A 14 -6.42 -4.73 -11.08
N ARG A 15 -7.73 -4.92 -10.99
CA ARG A 15 -8.41 -5.28 -9.75
C ARG A 15 -7.92 -6.61 -9.17
N THR A 16 -7.85 -7.65 -10.01
CA THR A 16 -7.41 -8.99 -9.60
C THR A 16 -5.95 -8.97 -9.15
N SER A 17 -5.07 -8.29 -9.90
CA SER A 17 -3.66 -8.14 -9.55
C SER A 17 -3.49 -7.39 -8.23
N TYR A 18 -4.28 -6.35 -7.99
CA TYR A 18 -4.25 -5.63 -6.72
C TYR A 18 -4.72 -6.52 -5.55
N GLY A 19 -5.83 -7.25 -5.72
CA GLY A 19 -6.31 -8.19 -4.71
C GLY A 19 -5.29 -9.29 -4.40
N ALA A 20 -4.64 -9.84 -5.44
CA ALA A 20 -3.59 -10.84 -5.28
C ALA A 20 -2.35 -10.27 -4.56
N PHE A 21 -1.91 -9.07 -4.93
CA PHE A 21 -0.82 -8.37 -4.26
C PHE A 21 -1.08 -8.17 -2.77
N LEU A 22 -2.28 -7.70 -2.41
CA LEU A 22 -2.67 -7.54 -1.01
C LEU A 22 -2.69 -8.87 -0.26
N LEU A 23 -3.31 -9.89 -0.86
CA LEU A 23 -3.41 -11.21 -0.24
C LEU A 23 -2.03 -11.81 0.02
N LEU A 24 -1.13 -11.76 -0.95
CA LEU A 24 0.25 -12.22 -0.79
C LEU A 24 1.01 -11.43 0.28
N THR A 25 0.83 -10.12 0.32
CA THR A 25 1.44 -9.26 1.35
C THR A 25 0.94 -9.63 2.74
N LEU A 26 -0.37 -9.87 2.89
CA LEU A 26 -0.97 -10.28 4.17
C LEU A 26 -0.49 -11.67 4.60
N ILE A 27 -0.47 -12.65 3.68
CA ILE A 27 0.04 -14.00 3.95
C ILE A 27 1.50 -13.95 4.41
N ALA A 28 2.34 -13.15 3.74
CA ALA A 28 3.73 -12.96 4.14
C ALA A 28 3.88 -12.30 5.52
N ALA A 29 2.93 -11.44 5.91
CA ALA A 29 2.92 -10.77 7.21
C ALA A 29 2.36 -11.65 8.35
N LEU A 30 1.57 -12.70 8.04
CA LEU A 30 0.89 -13.54 9.03
C LEU A 30 1.81 -14.13 10.12
N PRO A 31 3.03 -14.66 9.83
CA PRO A 31 3.91 -15.20 10.87
C PRO A 31 4.29 -14.16 11.94
N HIS A 32 4.25 -12.88 11.59
CA HIS A 32 4.65 -11.77 12.44
C HIS A 32 3.54 -10.72 12.65
N TRP A 33 2.27 -11.11 12.46
CA TRP A 33 1.15 -10.20 12.44
C TRP A 33 1.02 -9.36 13.73
N ARG A 34 1.32 -9.92 14.89
CA ARG A 34 1.32 -9.17 16.16
C ARG A 34 2.31 -8.02 16.13
N ARG A 35 3.54 -8.29 15.64
CA ARG A 35 4.59 -7.28 15.52
C ARG A 35 4.24 -6.18 14.54
N TYR A 36 3.53 -6.50 13.45
CA TYR A 36 3.21 -5.52 12.41
C TYR A 36 1.96 -4.71 12.70
N PHE A 37 0.97 -5.29 13.35
CA PHE A 37 -0.36 -4.69 13.44
C PHE A 37 -0.85 -4.45 14.86
N CYS A 38 -0.26 -5.08 15.89
CA CYS A 38 -0.65 -4.87 17.28
C CYS A 38 0.25 -3.84 17.98
N ALA A 39 -0.30 -3.26 19.05
CA ALA A 39 0.43 -2.41 19.98
C ALA A 39 1.25 -3.27 20.94
N GLU A 40 2.35 -3.88 20.47
CA GLU A 40 3.25 -4.63 21.34
C GLU A 40 4.49 -3.79 21.72
N PRO A 41 5.05 -3.95 22.95
CA PRO A 41 6.19 -3.16 23.42
C PRO A 41 7.49 -3.41 22.65
N TRP A 42 7.56 -4.46 21.84
CA TRP A 42 8.77 -4.92 21.15
C TRP A 42 8.84 -4.50 19.67
N GLY A 43 8.51 -3.27 19.36
CA GLY A 43 8.74 -2.70 18.03
C GLY A 43 7.49 -2.42 17.21
N GLY A 44 6.32 -2.46 17.82
CA GLY A 44 5.11 -1.92 17.21
C GLY A 44 5.18 -0.39 17.20
N TYR A 45 4.83 0.22 16.07
CA TYR A 45 4.65 1.67 15.99
C TYR A 45 3.33 2.02 16.67
N THR A 46 3.39 2.30 17.97
CA THR A 46 2.22 2.74 18.72
C THR A 46 2.05 4.25 18.60
N GLN A 47 1.05 4.70 17.88
CA GLN A 47 0.49 6.02 18.15
C GLN A 47 -0.34 5.93 19.43
N ARG A 48 0.09 6.65 20.45
CA ARG A 48 -0.63 6.76 21.73
C ARG A 48 -1.90 7.60 21.52
N GLY A 49 -3.01 6.94 21.22
CA GLY A 49 -4.34 7.54 21.15
C GLY A 49 -5.37 6.52 21.61
N SER A 50 -6.42 6.95 22.29
CA SER A 50 -7.42 6.03 22.86
C SER A 50 -8.05 5.05 21.86
N LEU A 51 -8.37 5.53 20.65
CA LEU A 51 -8.92 4.70 19.57
C LEU A 51 -7.88 3.73 18.99
N SER A 52 -6.65 4.20 18.77
CA SER A 52 -5.58 3.36 18.23
C SER A 52 -5.23 2.21 19.17
N SER A 53 -5.24 2.43 20.47
CA SER A 53 -4.97 1.39 21.46
C SER A 53 -6.04 0.29 21.49
N VAL A 54 -7.29 0.62 21.17
CA VAL A 54 -8.38 -0.35 21.06
C VAL A 54 -8.26 -1.15 19.76
N ILE A 55 -8.07 -0.48 18.62
CA ILE A 55 -7.98 -1.14 17.29
C ILE A 55 -6.78 -2.08 17.25
N GLN A 56 -5.68 -1.75 17.92
CA GLN A 56 -4.44 -2.55 17.92
C GLN A 56 -4.45 -3.72 18.92
N ARG A 57 -5.57 -3.99 19.61
CA ARG A 57 -5.69 -5.18 20.46
C ARG A 57 -5.61 -6.45 19.61
N PRO A 58 -4.89 -7.49 20.06
CA PRO A 58 -4.65 -8.69 19.26
C PRO A 58 -5.91 -9.32 18.68
N PHE A 59 -6.97 -9.44 19.49
CA PHE A 59 -8.25 -10.00 19.02
C PHE A 59 -8.88 -9.16 17.89
N ILE A 60 -8.89 -7.83 18.05
CA ILE A 60 -9.48 -6.92 17.07
C ILE A 60 -8.66 -6.94 15.76
N VAL A 61 -7.35 -6.91 15.89
CA VAL A 61 -6.44 -7.03 14.73
C VAL A 61 -6.63 -8.35 14.00
N PHE A 62 -6.79 -9.47 14.73
CA PHE A 62 -7.03 -10.76 14.10
C PHE A 62 -8.31 -10.77 13.27
N VAL A 63 -9.41 -10.28 13.83
CA VAL A 63 -10.69 -10.15 13.10
C VAL A 63 -10.54 -9.22 11.90
N TRP A 64 -9.86 -8.10 12.08
CA TRP A 64 -9.61 -7.14 11.00
C TRP A 64 -8.78 -7.75 9.86
N LEU A 65 -7.71 -8.50 10.17
CA LEU A 65 -6.91 -9.20 9.18
C LEU A 65 -7.72 -10.25 8.43
N ALA A 66 -8.59 -10.99 9.11
CA ALA A 66 -9.49 -11.95 8.46
C ALA A 66 -10.44 -11.26 7.49
N LEU A 67 -11.05 -10.14 7.88
CA LEU A 67 -11.89 -9.32 7.00
C LEU A 67 -11.09 -8.73 5.84
N TRP A 68 -9.85 -8.33 6.08
CA TRP A 68 -8.97 -7.80 5.05
C TRP A 68 -8.60 -8.86 4.01
N CYS A 69 -8.25 -10.05 4.43
CA CYS A 69 -8.05 -11.19 3.52
C CYS A 69 -9.33 -11.52 2.73
N ALA A 70 -10.49 -11.56 3.40
CA ALA A 70 -11.76 -11.81 2.74
C ALA A 70 -12.10 -10.74 1.69
N SER A 71 -11.82 -9.46 1.97
CA SER A 71 -12.03 -8.36 1.02
C SER A 71 -11.06 -8.43 -0.17
N ALA A 72 -9.80 -8.83 0.04
CA ALA A 72 -8.85 -9.07 -1.04
C ALA A 72 -9.31 -10.22 -1.96
N VAL A 73 -9.82 -11.32 -1.38
CA VAL A 73 -10.43 -12.43 -2.13
C VAL A 73 -11.68 -11.96 -2.89
N ALA A 74 -12.52 -11.11 -2.30
CA ALA A 74 -13.69 -10.54 -2.94
C ALA A 74 -13.32 -9.70 -4.18
N LEU A 75 -12.23 -8.92 -4.12
CA LEU A 75 -11.68 -8.19 -5.27
C LEU A 75 -11.23 -9.15 -6.38
N ILE A 76 -10.52 -10.22 -6.04
CA ILE A 76 -10.08 -11.24 -7.01
C ILE A 76 -11.29 -11.88 -7.68
N ALA A 77 -12.29 -12.27 -6.90
CA ALA A 77 -13.51 -12.91 -7.37
C ALA A 77 -14.47 -11.96 -8.14
N GLY A 78 -14.22 -10.64 -8.12
CA GLY A 78 -15.08 -9.64 -8.72
C GLY A 78 -16.44 -9.49 -8.02
N ARG A 79 -16.51 -9.80 -6.74
CA ARG A 79 -17.73 -9.69 -5.92
C ARG A 79 -17.62 -8.56 -4.92
N PHE A 80 -18.71 -7.81 -4.72
CA PHE A 80 -18.74 -6.67 -3.80
C PHE A 80 -17.56 -5.69 -4.01
N VAL A 81 -17.23 -5.42 -5.28
CA VAL A 81 -15.98 -4.77 -5.68
C VAL A 81 -15.81 -3.40 -5.03
N VAL A 82 -16.82 -2.54 -5.09
CA VAL A 82 -16.75 -1.18 -4.52
C VAL A 82 -16.58 -1.22 -2.99
N PRO A 83 -17.41 -1.89 -2.21
CA PRO A 83 -17.21 -1.97 -0.77
C PRO A 83 -15.92 -2.68 -0.37
N ALA A 84 -15.48 -3.70 -1.11
CA ALA A 84 -14.19 -4.35 -0.87
C ALA A 84 -13.02 -3.41 -1.16
N ALA A 85 -13.06 -2.66 -2.26
CA ALA A 85 -12.03 -1.67 -2.60
C ALA A 85 -11.97 -0.54 -1.55
N ALA A 86 -13.12 -0.03 -1.12
CA ALA A 86 -13.19 0.99 -0.07
C ALA A 86 -12.63 0.49 1.26
N PHE A 87 -12.99 -0.73 1.67
CA PHE A 87 -12.46 -1.34 2.89
C PHE A 87 -10.95 -1.56 2.81
N ASN A 88 -10.43 -2.06 1.68
CA ASN A 88 -9.00 -2.23 1.46
C ASN A 88 -8.26 -0.89 1.52
N LEU A 89 -8.77 0.15 0.88
CA LEU A 89 -8.17 1.49 0.91
C LEU A 89 -8.10 2.04 2.34
N LEU A 90 -9.20 1.99 3.09
CA LEU A 90 -9.26 2.46 4.47
C LEU A 90 -8.30 1.68 5.38
N THR A 91 -8.21 0.37 5.18
CA THR A 91 -7.32 -0.49 5.95
C THR A 91 -5.85 -0.25 5.61
N CYS A 92 -5.52 -0.11 4.32
CA CYS A 92 -4.17 0.29 3.89
C CYS A 92 -3.80 1.67 4.43
N TYR A 93 -4.72 2.64 4.36
CA TYR A 93 -4.50 3.96 4.94
C TYR A 93 -4.22 3.86 6.44
N TYR A 94 -5.00 3.09 7.20
CA TYR A 94 -4.81 2.98 8.64
C TYR A 94 -3.50 2.28 9.00
N PHE A 95 -3.26 1.07 8.51
CA PHE A 95 -2.13 0.25 8.94
C PHE A 95 -0.81 0.63 8.27
N PHE A 96 -0.82 1.00 7.00
CA PHE A 96 0.41 1.33 6.30
C PHE A 96 0.74 2.80 6.32
N ASN A 97 -0.26 3.67 6.32
CA ASN A 97 -0.04 5.11 6.25
C ASN A 97 -0.01 5.73 7.66
N ARG A 98 -1.07 5.62 8.41
CA ARG A 98 -1.21 6.30 9.68
C ARG A 98 -0.29 5.77 10.78
N LEU A 99 -0.10 4.44 10.85
CA LEU A 99 0.71 3.82 11.91
C LEU A 99 2.21 3.82 11.63
N ARG A 100 2.61 3.80 10.35
CA ARG A 100 4.03 3.71 9.96
C ARG A 100 4.57 4.97 9.29
N TRP A 101 3.78 6.01 9.20
CA TRP A 101 4.00 7.10 8.28
C TRP A 101 5.12 8.07 8.63
N THR A 102 5.62 8.11 9.83
CA THR A 102 6.77 8.98 10.13
C THR A 102 8.02 8.58 9.33
N SER A 103 8.11 7.31 8.91
CA SER A 103 9.16 6.84 8.01
C SER A 103 8.77 6.91 6.52
N LEU A 104 7.48 6.87 6.21
CA LEU A 104 6.95 6.83 4.86
C LEU A 104 6.88 8.19 4.16
N SER A 105 6.64 9.26 4.93
CA SER A 105 6.64 10.62 4.38
C SER A 105 8.02 11.08 3.85
N ARG A 106 9.08 10.33 4.16
CA ARG A 106 10.44 10.61 3.74
C ARG A 106 10.95 9.77 2.58
N GLY A 107 10.17 8.80 2.11
CA GLY A 107 10.58 7.94 1.00
C GLY A 107 9.41 7.37 0.22
N MET A 108 9.33 7.70 -1.07
CA MET A 108 8.28 7.22 -2.00
C MET A 108 8.37 5.72 -2.32
N GLY A 109 9.34 5.00 -1.79
CA GLY A 109 9.52 3.56 -2.00
C GLY A 109 8.91 2.69 -0.92
N ALA A 110 8.15 3.26 0.00
CA ALA A 110 7.62 2.49 1.11
C ALA A 110 6.49 1.54 0.67
N PRO A 111 6.51 0.29 1.14
CA PRO A 111 5.55 -0.73 0.71
C PRO A 111 4.08 -0.34 0.85
N GLY A 112 3.77 0.54 1.80
CA GLY A 112 2.41 1.00 2.04
C GLY A 112 1.86 2.01 1.03
N PHE A 113 2.72 2.78 0.38
CA PHE A 113 2.29 3.78 -0.58
C PHE A 113 1.63 3.15 -1.81
N ILE A 114 2.28 2.15 -2.42
CA ILE A 114 1.78 1.47 -3.61
C ILE A 114 0.44 0.79 -3.31
N ALA A 115 0.33 0.12 -2.16
CA ALA A 115 -0.92 -0.54 -1.76
C ALA A 115 -2.07 0.47 -1.61
N MET A 116 -1.80 1.64 -1.03
CA MET A 116 -2.79 2.70 -0.85
C MET A 116 -3.15 3.36 -2.19
N TRP A 117 -2.16 3.70 -3.02
CA TRP A 117 -2.38 4.33 -4.32
C TRP A 117 -3.17 3.42 -5.26
N LEU A 118 -2.78 2.15 -5.39
CA LEU A 118 -3.52 1.16 -6.18
C LEU A 118 -4.93 0.94 -5.63
N GLY A 119 -5.10 0.95 -4.30
CA GLY A 119 -6.42 0.86 -3.68
C GLY A 119 -7.33 2.02 -4.04
N ALA A 120 -6.79 3.24 -4.03
CA ALA A 120 -7.51 4.43 -4.47
C ALA A 120 -7.83 4.36 -5.98
N ALA A 121 -6.87 3.95 -6.80
CA ALA A 121 -7.07 3.80 -8.24
C ALA A 121 -8.17 2.77 -8.56
N VAL A 122 -8.12 1.59 -7.95
CA VAL A 122 -9.14 0.56 -8.13
C VAL A 122 -10.51 1.06 -7.69
N LEU A 123 -10.61 1.70 -6.52
CA LEU A 123 -11.87 2.24 -6.02
C LEU A 123 -12.45 3.29 -6.99
N LEU A 124 -11.63 4.25 -7.42
CA LEU A 124 -12.07 5.32 -8.33
C LEU A 124 -12.51 4.76 -9.68
N LEU A 125 -11.77 3.81 -10.25
CA LEU A 125 -12.12 3.19 -11.53
C LEU A 125 -13.42 2.39 -11.43
N GLU A 126 -13.63 1.64 -10.35
CA GLU A 126 -14.85 0.85 -10.17
C GLU A 126 -16.08 1.72 -9.87
N VAL A 127 -15.93 2.75 -9.04
CA VAL A 127 -17.02 3.69 -8.74
C VAL A 127 -17.42 4.49 -9.97
N THR A 128 -16.45 5.05 -10.70
CA THR A 128 -16.76 5.86 -11.87
C THR A 128 -17.37 5.03 -12.99
N ARG A 129 -16.92 3.80 -13.19
CA ARG A 129 -17.53 2.90 -14.16
C ARG A 129 -18.97 2.55 -13.81
N ALA A 130 -19.26 2.31 -12.53
CA ALA A 130 -20.60 1.93 -12.08
C ALA A 130 -21.59 3.08 -12.03
N HIS A 131 -21.13 4.28 -11.65
CA HIS A 131 -22.03 5.39 -11.31
C HIS A 131 -21.83 6.66 -12.15
N MET A 132 -20.64 6.84 -12.77
CA MET A 132 -20.27 8.06 -13.50
C MET A 132 -19.48 7.74 -14.77
N PRO A 133 -20.08 7.05 -15.77
CA PRO A 133 -19.35 6.61 -16.98
C PRO A 133 -18.67 7.77 -17.73
N SER A 134 -19.30 8.96 -17.75
CA SER A 134 -18.73 10.15 -18.38
C SER A 134 -17.45 10.66 -17.71
N ALA A 135 -17.26 10.41 -16.41
CA ALA A 135 -16.06 10.80 -15.67
C ALA A 135 -14.96 9.74 -15.72
N HIS A 136 -15.27 8.51 -16.14
CA HIS A 136 -14.36 7.38 -16.09
C HIS A 136 -13.06 7.63 -16.88
N GLY A 137 -13.15 8.16 -18.10
CA GLY A 137 -11.98 8.47 -18.94
C GLY A 137 -11.11 9.58 -18.35
N VAL A 138 -11.74 10.60 -17.74
CA VAL A 138 -11.00 11.68 -17.05
C VAL A 138 -10.24 11.14 -15.84
N VAL A 139 -10.89 10.30 -15.04
CA VAL A 139 -10.25 9.66 -13.87
C VAL A 139 -9.09 8.77 -14.31
N LEU A 140 -9.27 7.98 -15.37
CA LEU A 140 -8.19 7.15 -15.90
C LEU A 140 -6.99 7.99 -16.35
N LEU A 141 -7.24 9.07 -17.09
CA LEU A 141 -6.18 9.99 -17.51
C LEU A 141 -5.46 10.62 -16.30
N THR A 142 -6.23 11.07 -15.30
CA THR A 142 -5.67 11.64 -14.08
C THR A 142 -4.77 10.64 -13.35
N LEU A 143 -5.19 9.39 -13.21
CA LEU A 143 -4.40 8.34 -12.58
C LEU A 143 -3.11 8.03 -13.38
N GLN A 144 -3.17 8.05 -14.70
CA GLN A 144 -1.98 7.86 -15.54
C GLN A 144 -0.97 9.00 -15.38
N VAL A 145 -1.45 10.24 -15.37
CA VAL A 145 -0.59 11.43 -15.15
C VAL A 145 0.00 11.41 -13.74
N ASP A 146 -0.81 11.13 -12.73
CA ASP A 146 -0.36 11.04 -11.34
C ASP A 146 0.72 9.96 -11.15
N PHE A 147 0.50 8.78 -11.71
CA PHE A 147 1.50 7.71 -11.68
C PHE A 147 2.80 8.12 -12.40
N GLY A 148 2.69 8.78 -13.56
CA GLY A 148 3.83 9.33 -14.28
C GLY A 148 4.64 10.32 -13.43
N LEU A 149 3.95 11.25 -12.76
CA LEU A 149 4.58 12.23 -11.86
C LEU A 149 5.24 11.55 -10.65
N ILE A 150 4.63 10.53 -10.08
CA ILE A 150 5.21 9.73 -8.99
C ILE A 150 6.52 9.08 -9.46
N MET A 151 6.53 8.46 -10.64
CA MET A 151 7.72 7.80 -11.18
C MET A 151 8.83 8.79 -11.49
N VAL A 152 8.51 9.92 -12.12
CA VAL A 152 9.47 10.98 -12.41
C VAL A 152 10.05 11.58 -11.14
N SER A 153 9.22 11.89 -10.15
CA SER A 153 9.67 12.45 -8.88
C SER A 153 10.57 11.48 -8.10
N ALA A 154 10.25 10.19 -8.11
CA ALA A 154 11.08 9.16 -7.53
C ALA A 154 12.45 9.04 -8.24
N GLY A 155 12.46 9.14 -9.58
CA GLY A 155 13.67 9.17 -10.38
C GLY A 155 14.54 10.39 -10.07
N LEU A 156 13.95 11.58 -10.07
CA LEU A 156 14.64 12.83 -9.74
C LEU A 156 15.20 12.80 -8.31
N TYR A 157 14.42 12.34 -7.34
CA TYR A 157 14.90 12.21 -5.97
C TYR A 157 16.16 11.33 -5.89
N LYS A 158 16.18 10.20 -6.60
CA LYS A 158 17.35 9.31 -6.64
C LYS A 158 18.57 10.00 -7.22
N LEU A 159 18.41 10.83 -8.27
CA LEU A 159 19.51 11.59 -8.85
C LEU A 159 20.13 12.58 -7.85
N PHE A 160 19.30 13.23 -7.03
CA PHE A 160 19.75 14.22 -6.02
C PHE A 160 20.20 13.59 -4.71
N ALA A 161 19.70 12.40 -4.34
CA ALA A 161 19.99 11.73 -3.08
C ALA A 161 21.28 10.89 -3.07
N GLY A 162 22.19 11.11 -4.01
CA GLY A 162 23.50 10.46 -4.03
C GLY A 162 23.57 9.08 -4.69
N TYR A 163 22.47 8.59 -5.28
CA TYR A 163 22.48 7.33 -6.06
C TYR A 163 23.44 7.40 -7.25
N ARG A 164 23.75 8.60 -7.73
CA ARG A 164 24.73 8.85 -8.80
C ARG A 164 26.16 8.39 -8.43
N HIS A 165 26.48 8.31 -7.16
CA HIS A 165 27.79 7.88 -6.65
C HIS A 165 27.78 6.45 -6.11
N TRP A 166 26.82 5.63 -6.48
CA TRP A 166 26.64 4.21 -6.09
C TRP A 166 26.38 3.98 -4.58
N SER A 167 26.51 5.01 -3.75
CA SER A 167 26.32 4.92 -2.29
C SER A 167 24.85 4.99 -1.86
N GLY A 168 23.93 5.36 -2.73
CA GLY A 168 22.52 5.54 -2.37
C GLY A 168 21.80 4.25 -2.02
N MET A 169 22.15 3.12 -2.65
CA MET A 169 21.62 1.80 -2.29
C MET A 169 22.18 1.32 -0.95
N GLU A 170 23.47 1.52 -0.71
CA GLU A 170 24.14 1.21 0.54
C GLU A 170 23.55 2.00 1.71
N LEU A 171 23.41 3.31 1.55
CA LEU A 171 22.79 4.18 2.55
C LEU A 171 21.30 3.85 2.77
N GLY A 172 20.56 3.48 1.73
CA GLY A 172 19.19 3.02 1.85
C GLY A 172 19.08 1.70 2.61
N MET A 173 19.97 0.76 2.38
CA MET A 173 20.01 -0.53 3.06
C MET A 173 20.55 -0.46 4.48
N ALA A 174 21.48 0.49 4.75
CA ALA A 174 22.03 0.73 6.08
C ALA A 174 21.10 1.55 6.98
N ASN A 175 20.02 2.10 6.46
CA ASN A 175 19.08 2.88 7.26
C ASN A 175 18.40 1.98 8.32
N PRO A 176 18.54 2.29 9.62
CA PRO A 176 17.93 1.51 10.70
C PRO A 176 16.38 1.49 10.64
N GLU A 177 15.75 2.41 9.92
CA GLU A 177 14.30 2.38 9.67
C GLU A 177 13.88 1.24 8.72
N TRP A 178 14.79 0.76 7.87
CA TRP A 178 14.61 -0.44 7.03
C TRP A 178 15.16 -1.72 7.68
N GLY A 179 15.82 -1.59 8.75
CA GLY A 179 16.27 -2.35 9.91
C GLY A 179 16.56 -3.84 9.83
N TYR A 180 16.39 -4.51 8.70
CA TYR A 180 16.58 -5.96 8.62
C TYR A 180 17.93 -6.38 8.05
N TRP A 181 18.70 -5.46 7.49
CA TRP A 181 19.96 -5.77 6.82
C TRP A 181 21.19 -5.55 7.70
N SER A 182 21.08 -4.76 8.77
CA SER A 182 22.22 -4.50 9.66
C SER A 182 22.74 -5.76 10.33
N SER A 183 21.86 -6.72 10.69
CA SER A 183 22.27 -8.00 11.28
C SER A 183 22.84 -9.00 10.25
N PHE A 184 22.49 -8.83 8.98
CA PHE A 184 23.04 -9.66 7.90
C PHE A 184 24.45 -9.20 7.52
N TRP A 185 24.64 -7.89 7.33
CA TRP A 185 25.93 -7.31 6.96
C TRP A 185 26.94 -7.33 8.08
N SER A 186 26.53 -7.18 9.34
CA SER A 186 27.44 -7.30 10.49
C SER A 186 28.02 -8.72 10.70
N ARG A 187 27.49 -9.71 9.99
CA ARG A 187 28.06 -11.08 9.99
C ARG A 187 29.10 -11.32 8.88
N TRP A 188 29.22 -10.38 7.94
CA TRP A 188 30.10 -10.49 6.78
C TRP A 188 31.19 -9.41 6.73
N SER A 189 31.16 -8.46 7.66
CA SER A 189 32.21 -7.48 7.93
C SER A 189 33.10 -7.92 9.11
#